data_d7d86d881223ce91614de209efc448fd
#
_entry.id   d7d86d881223ce91614de209efc448fd
#
_cell.length_a   1.000
_cell.length_b   1.000
_cell.length_c   1.000
_cell.angle_alpha   90.00
_cell.angle_beta   90.00
_cell.angle_gamma   90.00
#
_symmetry.space_group_name_H-M   'P 1'
#
loop_
_entity.id
_entity.type
_entity.pdbx_description
1 polymer ?
#
loop_
_entity_poly.entity_id
_entity_poly.type
_entity_poly.pdbx_seq_one_letter_code
_entity_poly.pdbx_strand_id
1 'polypeptide(L)'
;MPGMKGDIILVGEEHEAAAEQIIDRLIEEIQASERRFTMTVAGESGSGKSETGQALANALEARGIHAIVLQQDDYYVLPPKFNDAARRANFAWVGTTEVRLDLLDEHLEAAQNGAAGITKPLVIYAENRIDEEALSYEGARVVIAEGVYTSLCEHVDRRVFIARN
;
A
#
# COMPACT_ATOMS: atom_id res chain seq x y z
N MET A 1 -6.20 4.69 12.99
CA MET A 1 -5.16 4.94 11.98
C MET A 1 -5.71 4.73 10.58
N PRO A 2 -5.64 5.74 9.72
CA PRO A 2 -6.08 5.56 8.34
C PRO A 2 -5.28 4.46 7.64
N GLY A 3 -5.91 3.72 6.75
CA GLY A 3 -5.26 2.68 5.98
C GLY A 3 -5.30 1.29 6.59
N MET A 4 -5.79 1.14 7.79
CA MET A 4 -5.94 -0.18 8.40
C MET A 4 -7.13 -0.91 7.78
N LYS A 5 -6.99 -2.23 7.63
CA LYS A 5 -8.09 -3.05 7.14
C LYS A 5 -9.27 -2.95 8.10
N GLY A 6 -10.44 -2.63 7.57
CA GLY A 6 -11.64 -2.39 8.34
C GLY A 6 -11.93 -0.92 8.63
N ASP A 7 -10.96 -0.04 8.42
CA ASP A 7 -11.19 1.39 8.53
C ASP A 7 -12.01 1.91 7.35
N ILE A 8 -12.78 2.95 7.60
CA ILE A 8 -13.48 3.66 6.53
C ILE A 8 -12.50 4.64 5.91
N ILE A 9 -12.19 4.45 4.63
CA ILE A 9 -11.33 5.36 3.89
C ILE A 9 -12.21 6.40 3.23
N LEU A 10 -12.07 7.66 3.68
CA LEU A 10 -12.81 8.78 3.10
C LEU A 10 -11.90 9.45 2.08
N VAL A 11 -12.27 9.33 0.80
CA VAL A 11 -11.54 9.97 -0.30
C VAL A 11 -12.15 11.35 -0.50
N GLY A 12 -11.45 12.37 -0.05
CA GLY A 12 -11.87 13.74 -0.19
C GLY A 12 -11.52 14.31 -1.56
N GLU A 13 -12.11 15.45 -1.88
CA GLU A 13 -11.90 16.14 -3.14
C GLU A 13 -10.43 16.50 -3.39
N GLU A 14 -9.72 16.92 -2.34
CA GLU A 14 -8.28 17.23 -2.43
C GLU A 14 -7.45 16.03 -2.87
N HIS A 15 -7.72 14.86 -2.29
CA HIS A 15 -6.99 13.64 -2.64
C HIS A 15 -7.30 13.20 -4.06
N GLU A 16 -8.54 13.36 -4.48
CA GLU A 16 -8.95 13.04 -5.85
C GLU A 16 -8.26 13.95 -6.87
N ALA A 17 -8.21 15.26 -6.61
CA ALA A 17 -7.55 16.21 -7.48
C ALA A 17 -6.05 15.94 -7.59
N ALA A 18 -5.39 15.67 -6.46
CA ALA A 18 -3.97 15.32 -6.45
C ALA A 18 -3.70 14.02 -7.21
N ALA A 19 -4.55 13.02 -7.00
CA ALA A 19 -4.44 11.73 -7.68
C ALA A 19 -4.59 11.89 -9.19
N GLU A 20 -5.56 12.67 -9.66
CA GLU A 20 -5.74 12.94 -11.07
C GLU A 20 -4.49 13.58 -11.69
N GLN A 21 -3.89 14.54 -11.02
CA GLN A 21 -2.66 15.19 -11.49
C GLN A 21 -1.50 14.20 -11.57
N ILE A 22 -1.35 13.34 -10.58
CA ILE A 22 -0.29 12.33 -10.56
C ILE A 22 -0.49 11.35 -11.71
N ILE A 23 -1.70 10.85 -11.90
CA ILE A 23 -1.98 9.90 -12.96
C ILE A 23 -1.82 10.55 -14.34
N ASP A 24 -2.21 11.80 -14.52
CA ASP A 24 -1.98 12.53 -15.77
C ASP A 24 -0.49 12.56 -16.13
N ARG A 25 0.38 12.67 -15.16
CA ARG A 25 1.84 12.65 -15.39
C ARG A 25 2.38 11.27 -15.70
N LEU A 26 1.77 10.24 -15.15
CA LEU A 26 2.30 8.87 -15.21
C LEU A 26 1.60 7.99 -16.24
N ILE A 27 0.48 8.43 -16.80
CA ILE A 27 -0.37 7.56 -17.63
C ILE A 27 0.38 7.00 -18.83
N GLU A 28 1.20 7.80 -19.51
CA GLU A 28 1.95 7.32 -20.67
C GLU A 28 2.98 6.27 -20.28
N GLU A 29 3.67 6.49 -19.15
CA GLU A 29 4.66 5.55 -18.63
C GLU A 29 3.99 4.23 -18.22
N ILE A 30 2.84 4.31 -17.57
CA ILE A 30 2.07 3.14 -17.16
C ILE A 30 1.64 2.33 -18.39
N GLN A 31 1.10 3.00 -19.39
CA GLN A 31 0.63 2.36 -20.62
C GLN A 31 1.77 1.77 -21.44
N ALA A 32 2.94 2.40 -21.41
CA ALA A 32 4.12 1.92 -22.12
C ALA A 32 4.82 0.75 -21.42
N SER A 33 4.53 0.50 -20.17
CA SER A 33 5.16 -0.58 -19.41
C SER A 33 4.72 -1.95 -19.96
N GLU A 34 5.69 -2.80 -20.24
CA GLU A 34 5.43 -4.17 -20.72
C GLU A 34 5.02 -5.11 -19.59
N ARG A 35 5.22 -4.69 -18.34
CA ARG A 35 4.85 -5.44 -17.14
C ARG A 35 3.99 -4.59 -16.24
N ARG A 36 3.43 -5.21 -15.19
CA ARG A 36 2.67 -4.46 -14.19
C ARG A 36 3.54 -3.37 -13.59
N PHE A 37 2.97 -2.20 -13.49
CA PHE A 37 3.61 -1.00 -12.95
C PHE A 37 3.41 -0.99 -11.43
N THR A 38 4.47 -0.71 -10.69
CA THR A 38 4.40 -0.67 -9.22
C THR A 38 4.67 0.74 -8.71
N MET A 39 3.86 1.15 -7.74
CA MET A 39 3.95 2.47 -7.12
C MET A 39 3.91 2.35 -5.61
N THR A 40 4.54 3.28 -4.93
CA THR A 40 4.36 3.42 -3.48
C THR A 40 3.80 4.80 -3.14
N VAL A 41 3.01 4.84 -2.07
CA VAL A 41 2.55 6.08 -1.45
C VAL A 41 3.05 6.07 -0.02
N ALA A 42 3.96 6.95 0.30
CA ALA A 42 4.57 7.03 1.62
C ALA A 42 4.29 8.38 2.27
N GLY A 43 4.19 8.37 3.58
CA GLY A 43 3.97 9.57 4.37
C GLY A 43 3.80 9.21 5.83
N GLU A 44 3.86 10.20 6.68
CA GLU A 44 3.64 10.00 8.12
C GLU A 44 2.23 9.52 8.40
N SER A 45 2.04 8.89 9.55
CA SER A 45 0.73 8.50 10.04
C SER A 45 -0.18 9.74 10.08
N GLY A 46 -1.38 9.62 9.51
CA GLY A 46 -2.32 10.74 9.44
C GLY A 46 -2.07 11.74 8.32
N SER A 47 -1.14 11.45 7.40
CA SER A 47 -0.83 12.35 6.27
C SER A 47 -1.80 12.24 5.09
N GLY A 48 -2.69 11.23 5.11
CA GLY A 48 -3.61 10.99 3.99
C GLY A 48 -3.09 10.00 2.96
N LYS A 49 -2.09 9.18 3.30
CA LYS A 49 -1.52 8.21 2.36
C LYS A 49 -2.51 7.14 1.90
N SER A 50 -3.37 6.68 2.80
CA SER A 50 -4.39 5.68 2.46
C SER A 50 -5.44 6.26 1.52
N GLU A 51 -5.89 7.47 1.81
CA GLU A 51 -6.84 8.20 0.97
C GLU A 51 -6.24 8.47 -0.40
N THR A 52 -4.98 8.87 -0.44
CA THR A 52 -4.26 9.12 -1.70
C THR A 52 -4.08 7.82 -2.50
N GLY A 53 -3.67 6.74 -1.83
CA GLY A 53 -3.53 5.43 -2.48
C GLY A 53 -4.84 4.97 -3.12
N GLN A 54 -5.95 5.11 -2.40
CA GLN A 54 -7.27 4.77 -2.91
C GLN A 54 -7.69 5.70 -4.05
N ALA A 55 -7.41 6.99 -3.92
CA ALA A 55 -7.73 7.96 -4.97
C ALA A 55 -6.95 7.68 -6.26
N LEU A 56 -5.68 7.27 -6.16
CA LEU A 56 -4.88 6.86 -7.32
C LEU A 56 -5.50 5.63 -7.99
N ALA A 57 -5.90 4.64 -7.21
CA ALA A 57 -6.57 3.45 -7.75
C ALA A 57 -7.88 3.81 -8.45
N ASN A 58 -8.68 4.69 -7.83
CA ASN A 58 -9.94 5.15 -8.43
C ASN A 58 -9.70 5.91 -9.73
N ALA A 59 -8.69 6.77 -9.79
CA ALA A 59 -8.35 7.52 -11.01
C ALA A 59 -7.91 6.59 -12.14
N LEU A 60 -7.17 5.53 -11.83
CA LEU A 60 -6.77 4.52 -12.80
C LEU A 60 -7.97 3.71 -13.28
N GLU A 61 -8.83 3.26 -12.37
CA GLU A 61 -10.05 2.51 -12.73
C GLU A 61 -10.97 3.34 -13.64
N ALA A 62 -11.08 4.64 -13.38
CA ALA A 62 -11.88 5.54 -14.23
C ALA A 62 -11.33 5.63 -15.66
N ARG A 63 -10.07 5.28 -15.86
CA ARG A 63 -9.42 5.23 -17.18
C ARG A 63 -9.33 3.82 -17.75
N GLY A 64 -10.04 2.87 -17.15
CA GLY A 64 -10.04 1.48 -17.60
C GLY A 64 -8.78 0.69 -17.23
N ILE A 65 -8.00 1.19 -16.27
CA ILE A 65 -6.77 0.55 -15.81
C ILE A 65 -7.01 -0.01 -14.41
N HIS A 66 -7.04 -1.33 -14.30
CA HIS A 66 -7.28 -1.98 -13.01
C HIS A 66 -6.06 -1.85 -12.09
N ALA A 67 -6.28 -1.38 -10.87
CA ALA A 67 -5.25 -1.18 -9.87
C ALA A 67 -5.59 -1.90 -8.56
N ILE A 68 -4.55 -2.43 -7.91
CA ILE A 68 -4.64 -3.10 -6.62
C ILE A 68 -3.87 -2.26 -5.60
N VAL A 69 -4.43 -2.10 -4.40
CA VAL A 69 -3.76 -1.39 -3.30
C VAL A 69 -3.37 -2.39 -2.21
N LEU A 70 -2.10 -2.40 -1.85
CA LEU A 70 -1.56 -3.15 -0.72
C LEU A 70 -1.31 -2.18 0.42
N GLN A 71 -1.82 -2.52 1.61
CA GLN A 71 -1.66 -1.69 2.79
C GLN A 71 -0.56 -2.25 3.68
N GLN A 72 0.49 -1.46 3.94
CA GLN A 72 1.58 -1.85 4.82
C GLN A 72 1.07 -2.30 6.19
N ASP A 73 -0.02 -1.71 6.67
CA ASP A 73 -0.60 -2.04 7.98
C ASP A 73 -1.11 -3.49 8.09
N ASP A 74 -1.23 -4.21 6.98
CA ASP A 74 -1.50 -5.65 7.01
C ASP A 74 -0.24 -6.50 7.22
N TYR A 75 0.96 -5.89 7.10
CA TYR A 75 2.25 -6.60 7.09
C TYR A 75 2.99 -6.53 8.42
N TYR A 76 2.29 -6.37 9.54
CA TYR A 76 2.91 -6.38 10.86
C TYR A 76 3.43 -7.77 11.22
N VAL A 77 4.56 -7.80 11.93
CA VAL A 77 5.17 -9.04 12.43
C VAL A 77 4.29 -9.64 13.53
N LEU A 78 3.74 -8.78 14.40
CA LEU A 78 2.92 -9.19 15.55
C LEU A 78 1.49 -8.70 15.42
N PRO A 79 0.51 -9.46 15.96
CA PRO A 79 -0.86 -8.97 16.07
C PRO A 79 -0.94 -7.66 16.86
N PRO A 80 -2.02 -6.84 16.66
CA PRO A 80 -2.06 -5.47 17.18
C PRO A 80 -1.76 -5.29 18.67
N LYS A 81 -2.36 -6.10 19.53
CA LYS A 81 -2.14 -5.98 20.97
C LYS A 81 -0.75 -6.45 21.37
N PHE A 82 -0.23 -7.48 20.73
CA PHE A 82 1.13 -7.96 20.99
C PHE A 82 2.16 -6.98 20.46
N ASN A 83 1.89 -6.33 19.35
CA ASN A 83 2.76 -5.29 18.83
C ASN A 83 2.83 -4.09 19.78
N ASP A 84 1.68 -3.66 20.29
CA ASP A 84 1.61 -2.57 21.27
C ASP A 84 2.41 -2.93 22.54
N ALA A 85 2.26 -4.15 23.03
CA ALA A 85 3.03 -4.63 24.19
C ALA A 85 4.54 -4.64 23.91
N ALA A 86 4.94 -5.07 22.72
CA ALA A 86 6.35 -5.08 22.32
C ALA A 86 6.93 -3.67 22.24
N ARG A 87 6.17 -2.70 21.75
CA ARG A 87 6.58 -1.28 21.72
C ARG A 87 6.82 -0.74 23.12
N ARG A 88 5.94 -1.07 24.07
CA ARG A 88 6.06 -0.64 25.46
C ARG A 88 7.24 -1.29 26.18
N ALA A 89 7.51 -2.56 25.89
CA ALA A 89 8.59 -3.31 26.50
C ALA A 89 9.96 -2.96 25.93
N ASN A 90 10.04 -2.59 24.66
CA ASN A 90 11.29 -2.33 23.96
C ASN A 90 11.11 -1.24 22.90
N PHE A 91 11.57 -0.04 23.20
CA PHE A 91 11.47 1.09 22.29
C PHE A 91 12.16 0.82 20.93
N ALA A 92 13.22 -0.01 20.94
CA ALA A 92 13.90 -0.36 19.69
C ALA A 92 13.03 -1.18 18.73
N TRP A 93 11.91 -1.74 19.19
CA TRP A 93 10.94 -2.43 18.35
C TRP A 93 10.18 -1.47 17.42
N VAL A 94 10.01 -0.21 17.84
CA VAL A 94 9.28 0.79 17.07
C VAL A 94 10.03 1.11 15.78
N GLY A 95 9.34 1.02 14.65
CA GLY A 95 9.91 1.35 13.35
C GLY A 95 9.82 0.19 12.35
N THR A 96 10.81 0.06 11.48
CA THR A 96 10.80 -0.92 10.40
C THR A 96 10.80 -2.38 10.88
N THR A 97 11.26 -2.64 12.11
CA THR A 97 11.24 -3.99 12.69
C THR A 97 9.84 -4.53 12.93
N GLU A 98 8.85 -3.68 13.04
CA GLU A 98 7.45 -4.06 13.26
C GLU A 98 6.78 -4.61 12.02
N VAL A 99 7.32 -4.33 10.84
CA VAL A 99 6.67 -4.52 9.55
C VAL A 99 7.50 -5.44 8.67
N ARG A 100 6.84 -6.35 7.99
CA ARG A 100 7.48 -7.23 7.01
C ARG A 100 7.58 -6.53 5.66
N LEU A 101 8.48 -5.55 5.57
CA LEU A 101 8.76 -4.83 4.32
C LEU A 101 9.35 -5.76 3.26
N ASP A 102 10.12 -6.76 3.68
CA ASP A 102 10.67 -7.79 2.79
C ASP A 102 9.55 -8.52 2.05
N LEU A 103 8.50 -8.92 2.76
CA LEU A 103 7.36 -9.62 2.18
C LEU A 103 6.55 -8.68 1.28
N LEU A 104 6.32 -7.44 1.70
CA LEU A 104 5.64 -6.46 0.89
C LEU A 104 6.39 -6.24 -0.43
N ASP A 105 7.71 -6.11 -0.37
CA ASP A 105 8.53 -5.94 -1.57
C ASP A 105 8.51 -7.20 -2.46
N GLU A 106 8.50 -8.40 -1.88
CA GLU A 106 8.32 -9.65 -2.62
C GLU A 106 6.99 -9.65 -3.39
N HIS A 107 5.93 -9.12 -2.79
CA HIS A 107 4.62 -9.04 -3.43
C HIS A 107 4.61 -8.02 -4.58
N LEU A 108 5.37 -6.95 -4.47
CA LEU A 108 5.58 -6.00 -5.58
C LEU A 108 6.39 -6.65 -6.70
N GLU A 109 7.45 -7.38 -6.35
CA GLU A 109 8.24 -8.14 -7.33
C GLU A 109 7.38 -9.18 -8.05
N ALA A 110 6.54 -9.90 -7.32
CA ALA A 110 5.62 -10.87 -7.90
C ALA A 110 4.69 -10.21 -8.92
N ALA A 111 4.21 -9.01 -8.63
CA ALA A 111 3.39 -8.25 -9.56
C ALA A 111 4.17 -7.95 -10.86
N GLN A 112 5.40 -7.46 -10.72
CA GLN A 112 6.27 -7.16 -11.87
C GLN A 112 6.57 -8.42 -12.71
N ASN A 113 6.69 -9.56 -12.07
CA ASN A 113 7.00 -10.83 -12.72
C ASN A 113 5.77 -11.54 -13.31
N GLY A 114 4.62 -10.92 -13.27
CA GLY A 114 3.42 -11.45 -13.90
C GLY A 114 2.65 -12.48 -13.08
N ALA A 115 2.86 -12.55 -11.77
CA ALA A 115 2.14 -13.49 -10.91
C ALA A 115 0.62 -13.31 -11.04
N ALA A 116 -0.13 -14.41 -10.99
CA ALA A 116 -1.59 -14.37 -11.05
C ALA A 116 -2.20 -13.83 -9.76
N GLY A 117 -1.46 -13.89 -8.67
CA GLY A 117 -1.90 -13.39 -7.37
C GLY A 117 -0.86 -13.66 -6.30
N ILE A 118 -1.21 -13.32 -5.08
CA ILE A 118 -0.37 -13.51 -3.90
C ILE A 118 -1.23 -14.02 -2.74
N THR A 119 -0.57 -14.61 -1.74
CA THR A 119 -1.15 -14.84 -0.43
C THR A 119 -0.48 -13.85 0.52
N LYS A 120 -1.25 -12.94 1.07
CA LYS A 120 -0.72 -11.85 1.91
C LYS A 120 -1.29 -11.95 3.32
N PRO A 121 -0.59 -11.39 4.31
CA PRO A 121 -1.16 -11.28 5.65
C PRO A 121 -2.32 -10.29 5.68
N LEU A 122 -3.25 -10.53 6.58
CA LEU A 122 -4.40 -9.67 6.82
C LEU A 122 -4.57 -9.50 8.33
N VAL A 123 -4.43 -8.27 8.79
CA VAL A 123 -4.60 -7.96 10.21
C VAL A 123 -6.08 -7.83 10.54
N ILE A 124 -6.54 -8.64 11.48
CA ILE A 124 -7.92 -8.60 11.98
C ILE A 124 -7.90 -7.93 13.35
N TYR A 125 -8.09 -6.63 13.35
CA TYR A 125 -7.99 -5.82 14.58
C TYR A 125 -8.98 -6.23 15.66
N ALA A 126 -10.22 -6.50 15.26
CA ALA A 126 -11.27 -6.91 16.20
C ALA A 126 -10.94 -8.21 16.94
N GLU A 127 -10.14 -9.08 16.33
CA GLU A 127 -9.79 -10.39 16.89
C GLU A 127 -8.33 -10.46 17.34
N ASN A 128 -7.59 -9.36 17.25
CA ASN A 128 -6.17 -9.29 17.62
C ASN A 128 -5.37 -10.44 17.02
N ARG A 129 -5.48 -10.65 15.70
CA ARG A 129 -4.74 -11.70 15.01
C ARG A 129 -4.35 -11.29 13.61
N ILE A 130 -3.39 -12.00 13.06
CA ILE A 130 -2.97 -11.87 11.67
C ILE A 130 -3.43 -13.15 10.97
N ASP A 131 -4.22 -12.99 9.94
CA ASP A 131 -4.72 -14.07 9.09
C ASP A 131 -4.03 -13.98 7.72
N GLU A 132 -4.48 -14.76 6.77
CA GLU A 132 -4.01 -14.73 5.38
C GLU A 132 -5.17 -14.43 4.45
N GLU A 133 -4.85 -13.75 3.36
CA GLU A 133 -5.80 -13.40 2.31
C GLU A 133 -5.19 -13.73 0.95
N ALA A 134 -5.92 -14.51 0.17
CA ALA A 134 -5.55 -14.72 -1.23
C ALA A 134 -6.04 -13.51 -2.04
N LEU A 135 -5.14 -12.85 -2.74
CA LEU A 135 -5.44 -11.66 -3.52
C LEU A 135 -5.05 -11.91 -4.98
N SER A 136 -6.02 -11.77 -5.88
CA SER A 136 -5.78 -11.95 -7.31
C SER A 136 -5.17 -10.70 -7.94
N TYR A 137 -4.18 -10.88 -8.78
CA TYR A 137 -3.61 -9.83 -9.62
C TYR A 137 -4.16 -9.87 -11.06
N GLU A 138 -5.09 -10.78 -11.35
CA GLU A 138 -5.63 -10.90 -12.70
C GLU A 138 -6.27 -9.61 -13.17
N GLY A 139 -5.89 -9.17 -14.37
CA GLY A 139 -6.38 -7.94 -14.96
C GLY A 139 -5.73 -6.67 -14.42
N ALA A 140 -4.97 -6.76 -13.34
CA ALA A 140 -4.30 -5.60 -12.78
C ALA A 140 -3.13 -5.14 -13.65
N ARG A 141 -3.04 -3.84 -13.88
CA ARG A 141 -1.92 -3.20 -14.57
C ARG A 141 -1.02 -2.44 -13.62
N VAL A 142 -1.56 -2.06 -12.45
CA VAL A 142 -0.85 -1.27 -11.46
C VAL A 142 -1.07 -1.88 -10.08
N VAL A 143 0.00 -1.98 -9.30
CA VAL A 143 -0.07 -2.34 -7.88
C VAL A 143 0.53 -1.20 -7.07
N ILE A 144 -0.23 -0.71 -6.11
CA ILE A 144 0.12 0.44 -5.27
C ILE A 144 0.30 -0.08 -3.84
N ALA A 145 1.46 0.18 -3.24
CA ALA A 145 1.69 -0.10 -1.83
C ALA A 145 1.71 1.21 -1.05
N GLU A 146 0.86 1.34 -0.03
CA GLU A 146 0.82 2.53 0.80
C GLU A 146 1.25 2.23 2.22
N GLY A 147 1.95 3.15 2.84
CA GLY A 147 2.40 3.01 4.22
C GLY A 147 3.56 3.92 4.56
N VAL A 148 3.89 3.97 5.84
CA VAL A 148 4.95 4.85 6.36
C VAL A 148 6.32 4.51 5.77
N TYR A 149 6.61 3.23 5.55
CA TYR A 149 7.94 2.76 5.12
C TYR A 149 7.99 2.23 3.69
N THR A 150 6.92 2.36 2.91
CA THR A 150 6.85 1.76 1.58
C THR A 150 7.88 2.33 0.60
N SER A 151 8.37 3.55 0.87
CA SER A 151 9.44 4.14 0.05
C SER A 151 10.75 3.36 0.09
N LEU A 152 10.91 2.46 1.09
CA LEU A 152 12.08 1.61 1.23
C LEU A 152 12.01 0.34 0.36
N CYS A 153 10.85 0.03 -0.21
CA CYS A 153 10.72 -1.09 -1.14
C CYS A 153 11.54 -0.84 -2.40
N GLU A 154 12.10 -1.92 -2.96
CA GLU A 154 13.00 -1.83 -4.11
C GLU A 154 12.29 -2.03 -5.45
N HIS A 155 11.27 -2.88 -5.49
CA HIS A 155 10.55 -3.22 -6.72
C HIS A 155 9.44 -2.20 -7.00
N VAL A 156 9.86 -0.95 -7.19
CA VAL A 156 8.98 0.22 -7.31
C VAL A 156 9.38 1.03 -8.53
N ASP A 157 8.44 1.27 -9.42
CA ASP A 157 8.66 2.10 -10.60
C ASP A 157 8.57 3.59 -10.28
N ARG A 158 7.62 3.99 -9.44
CA ARG A 158 7.45 5.37 -9.01
C ARG A 158 7.06 5.46 -7.54
N ARG A 159 7.60 6.45 -6.86
CA ARG A 159 7.34 6.72 -5.45
C ARG A 159 6.60 8.04 -5.31
N VAL A 160 5.51 8.01 -4.55
CA VAL A 160 4.74 9.21 -4.21
C VAL A 160 4.92 9.46 -2.71
N PHE A 161 5.26 10.68 -2.36
CA PHE A 161 5.43 11.11 -0.98
C PHE A 161 4.38 12.16 -0.65
N ILE A 162 3.75 12.01 0.51
CA ILE A 162 2.79 12.98 0.99
C ILE A 162 3.46 13.81 2.07
N ALA A 163 3.61 15.11 1.80
CA ALA A 163 4.14 16.04 2.78
C ALA A 163 3.01 16.51 3.69
N ARG A 164 3.29 16.56 4.99
CA ARG A 164 2.42 17.18 5.97
C ARG A 164 2.67 18.66 6.03
N ASN A 165 1.61 19.42 6.08
CA ASN A 165 1.69 20.88 6.30
C ASN A 165 1.75 21.20 7.80
#